data_65554d5439bde60e0ed3a335a15c8e5c
#
_entry.id   65554d5439bde60e0ed3a335a15c8e5c
#
_cell.length_a   1.000
_cell.length_b   1.000
_cell.length_c   1.000
_cell.angle_alpha   90.00
_cell.angle_beta   90.00
_cell.angle_gamma   90.00
#
_symmetry.space_group_name_H-M   'P 1'
#
loop_
_entity.id
_entity.type
_entity.pdbx_description
1 polymer ?
#
loop_
_entity_poly.entity_id
_entity_poly.type
_entity_poly.pdbx_seq_one_letter_code
_entity_poly.pdbx_strand_id
1 'polypeptide(L)'
;MDAGLQSLLLCADDKVVRVLRRVLSEMEVGVAHCSDADSAIQKLTRQRFEAVIVDCSEIPIAQKVLNGTRSAPANRRAITVAVLEAATAADSQQQLKRAFSMGAHFVLFKPISLERTRASFRAVRALMKRERRRHARIPIELPVEFQFDGLQSLRVNTVDMGENGMAVKSRERKLPSSFQVRFTLPGSPFAIESRGEVAWEGGQLLGIRFCDMVQESRDQLKHWISRQLLGSDADDPPVNCKLTDLSPSACYLQTESPFPVRTRLNLMMKVGELAVQTEGIVRVMHPSMGMGVEFTKNTTAQKAKVEDFIQMLVSNAGAVPDLEVKPDAIDNSADAYSFWQLPDERVDPLLSLFRSKTDLRPEEFQVELRKQRGVHEETAAAAVV
;
A
#
# COMPACT_ATOMS: atom_id res chain seq x y z
N MET A 1 2.03 -25.29 -10.75
CA MET A 1 0.72 -24.65 -11.01
C MET A 1 0.76 -23.33 -10.29
N ASP A 2 0.82 -22.25 -11.03
CA ASP A 2 0.87 -20.90 -10.47
C ASP A 2 -0.53 -20.60 -9.95
N ALA A 3 -0.70 -20.65 -8.63
CA ALA A 3 -1.98 -20.35 -8.00
C ALA A 3 -2.26 -18.88 -8.20
N GLY A 4 -3.28 -18.51 -9.00
CA GLY A 4 -3.74 -17.13 -9.17
C GLY A 4 -3.98 -16.42 -7.84
N LEU A 5 -4.28 -15.13 -7.87
CA LEU A 5 -4.64 -14.38 -6.65
C LEU A 5 -5.79 -15.06 -5.92
N GLN A 6 -5.74 -15.12 -4.59
CA GLN A 6 -6.75 -15.79 -3.76
C GLN A 6 -7.34 -14.82 -2.74
N SER A 7 -8.66 -14.89 -2.55
CA SER A 7 -9.36 -14.14 -1.53
C SER A 7 -10.20 -15.06 -0.64
N LEU A 8 -10.29 -14.72 0.64
CA LEU A 8 -11.24 -15.30 1.59
C LEU A 8 -12.45 -14.39 1.68
N LEU A 9 -13.65 -14.94 1.58
CA LEU A 9 -14.90 -14.22 1.75
C LEU A 9 -15.71 -14.84 2.90
N LEU A 10 -15.86 -14.08 4.00
CA LEU A 10 -16.80 -14.41 5.07
C LEU A 10 -18.07 -13.57 4.88
N CYS A 11 -19.16 -14.21 4.48
CA CYS A 11 -20.45 -13.56 4.29
C CYS A 11 -21.56 -14.60 4.27
N ALA A 12 -22.67 -14.34 4.96
CA ALA A 12 -23.86 -15.18 4.96
C ALA A 12 -24.93 -14.71 3.95
N ASP A 13 -24.80 -13.49 3.41
CA ASP A 13 -25.75 -12.93 2.44
C ASP A 13 -25.43 -13.44 1.01
N ASP A 14 -26.28 -14.30 0.49
CA ASP A 14 -26.13 -14.89 -0.85
C ASP A 14 -26.11 -13.86 -1.98
N LYS A 15 -26.77 -12.71 -1.82
CA LYS A 15 -26.76 -11.64 -2.85
C LYS A 15 -25.39 -11.00 -2.91
N VAL A 16 -24.83 -10.68 -1.75
CA VAL A 16 -23.49 -10.13 -1.61
C VAL A 16 -22.44 -11.13 -2.16
N VAL A 17 -22.55 -12.40 -1.75
CA VAL A 17 -21.65 -13.47 -2.21
C VAL A 17 -21.65 -13.60 -3.74
N ARG A 18 -22.84 -13.58 -4.36
CA ARG A 18 -22.96 -13.68 -5.83
C ARG A 18 -22.28 -12.52 -6.57
N VAL A 19 -22.49 -11.29 -6.10
CA VAL A 19 -21.88 -10.09 -6.73
C VAL A 19 -20.37 -10.12 -6.55
N LEU A 20 -19.86 -10.39 -5.35
CA LEU A 20 -18.43 -10.43 -5.06
C LEU A 20 -17.73 -11.55 -5.83
N ARG A 21 -18.30 -12.76 -5.87
CA ARG A 21 -17.74 -13.85 -6.67
C ARG A 21 -17.64 -13.50 -8.14
N ARG A 22 -18.67 -12.87 -8.71
CA ARG A 22 -18.64 -12.44 -10.10
C ARG A 22 -17.54 -11.42 -10.36
N VAL A 23 -17.46 -10.36 -9.56
CA VAL A 23 -16.43 -9.31 -9.72
C VAL A 23 -15.03 -9.87 -9.59
N LEU A 24 -14.78 -10.69 -8.55
CA LEU A 24 -13.47 -11.30 -8.30
C LEU A 24 -13.08 -12.30 -9.40
N SER A 25 -14.04 -13.10 -9.89
CA SER A 25 -13.80 -14.02 -11.02
C SER A 25 -13.45 -13.28 -12.31
N GLU A 26 -14.14 -12.16 -12.62
CA GLU A 26 -13.82 -11.29 -13.77
C GLU A 26 -12.39 -10.69 -13.66
N MET A 27 -11.84 -10.62 -12.45
CA MET A 27 -10.49 -10.13 -12.14
C MET A 27 -9.46 -11.25 -11.96
N GLU A 28 -9.82 -12.49 -12.25
CA GLU A 28 -8.96 -13.67 -12.08
C GLU A 28 -8.51 -13.88 -10.63
N VAL A 29 -9.37 -13.53 -9.67
CA VAL A 29 -9.15 -13.74 -8.23
C VAL A 29 -10.03 -14.88 -7.75
N GLY A 30 -9.40 -15.94 -7.25
CA GLY A 30 -10.10 -17.07 -6.62
C GLY A 30 -10.79 -16.67 -5.32
N VAL A 31 -11.94 -17.29 -5.02
CA VAL A 31 -12.74 -16.98 -3.82
C VAL A 31 -12.95 -18.23 -2.98
N ALA A 32 -12.37 -18.27 -1.80
CA ALA A 32 -12.68 -19.24 -0.77
C ALA A 32 -13.80 -18.67 0.14
N HIS A 33 -15.01 -19.14 -0.03
CA HIS A 33 -16.15 -18.66 0.73
C HIS A 33 -16.33 -19.45 2.04
N CYS A 34 -16.73 -18.72 3.09
CA CYS A 34 -17.14 -19.25 4.40
C CYS A 34 -18.40 -18.51 4.85
N SER A 35 -19.30 -19.22 5.53
CA SER A 35 -20.48 -18.65 6.19
C SER A 35 -20.28 -18.40 7.69
N ASP A 36 -19.21 -18.96 8.28
CA ASP A 36 -18.91 -18.88 9.71
C ASP A 36 -17.43 -18.54 9.98
N ALA A 37 -17.17 -17.98 11.16
CA ALA A 37 -15.84 -17.51 11.56
C ALA A 37 -14.82 -18.62 11.79
N ASP A 38 -15.25 -19.78 12.30
CA ASP A 38 -14.33 -20.85 12.65
C ASP A 38 -13.75 -21.50 11.40
N SER A 39 -14.60 -21.74 10.38
CA SER A 39 -14.17 -22.16 9.04
C SER A 39 -13.24 -21.13 8.39
N ALA A 40 -13.54 -19.83 8.55
CA ALA A 40 -12.69 -18.77 8.01
C ALA A 40 -11.30 -18.78 8.67
N ILE A 41 -11.23 -18.86 10.00
CA ILE A 41 -9.97 -18.91 10.76
C ILE A 41 -9.17 -20.17 10.41
N GLN A 42 -9.83 -21.33 10.30
CA GLN A 42 -9.17 -22.57 9.91
C GLN A 42 -8.52 -22.44 8.51
N LYS A 43 -9.20 -21.80 7.55
CA LYS A 43 -8.59 -21.54 6.24
C LYS A 43 -7.43 -20.56 6.32
N LEU A 44 -7.54 -19.48 7.11
CA LEU A 44 -6.47 -18.50 7.32
C LEU A 44 -5.18 -19.11 7.91
N THR A 45 -5.29 -20.17 8.69
CA THR A 45 -4.12 -20.87 9.25
C THR A 45 -3.46 -21.82 8.26
N ARG A 46 -4.21 -22.33 7.28
CA ARG A 46 -3.73 -23.35 6.33
C ARG A 46 -3.35 -22.81 4.97
N GLN A 47 -3.92 -21.68 4.56
CA GLN A 47 -3.76 -21.12 3.22
C GLN A 47 -3.40 -19.64 3.29
N ARG A 48 -2.71 -19.18 2.27
CA ARG A 48 -2.41 -17.76 2.05
C ARG A 48 -3.51 -17.15 1.18
N PHE A 49 -3.92 -15.95 1.56
CA PHE A 49 -4.84 -15.11 0.81
C PHE A 49 -4.23 -13.71 0.62
N GLU A 50 -4.40 -13.13 -0.55
CA GLU A 50 -4.02 -11.76 -0.84
C GLU A 50 -5.07 -10.76 -0.34
N ALA A 51 -6.35 -11.19 -0.22
CA ALA A 51 -7.41 -10.38 0.37
C ALA A 51 -8.30 -11.21 1.30
N VAL A 52 -8.85 -10.54 2.32
CA VAL A 52 -9.86 -11.10 3.25
C VAL A 52 -11.03 -10.14 3.30
N ILE A 53 -12.18 -10.59 2.83
CA ILE A 53 -13.42 -9.81 2.73
C ILE A 53 -14.36 -10.31 3.81
N VAL A 54 -14.81 -9.41 4.68
CA VAL A 54 -15.61 -9.76 5.86
C VAL A 54 -16.89 -8.95 5.88
N ASP A 55 -18.03 -9.63 5.92
CA ASP A 55 -19.32 -9.02 6.23
C ASP A 55 -19.35 -8.63 7.71
N CYS A 56 -19.57 -7.35 7.97
CA CYS A 56 -19.57 -6.77 9.32
C CYS A 56 -20.98 -6.58 9.90
N SER A 57 -21.98 -7.28 9.38
CA SER A 57 -23.33 -7.28 9.97
C SER A 57 -23.31 -7.78 11.42
N GLU A 58 -22.40 -8.72 11.74
CA GLU A 58 -22.14 -9.21 13.09
C GLU A 58 -20.70 -8.82 13.52
N ILE A 59 -20.60 -7.72 14.28
CA ILE A 59 -19.30 -7.14 14.68
C ILE A 59 -18.38 -8.11 15.44
N PRO A 60 -18.85 -8.90 16.43
CA PRO A 60 -17.95 -9.82 17.14
C PRO A 60 -17.33 -10.87 16.22
N ILE A 61 -18.11 -11.37 15.25
CA ILE A 61 -17.65 -12.33 14.24
C ILE A 61 -16.62 -11.69 13.33
N ALA A 62 -16.92 -10.50 12.80
CA ALA A 62 -16.00 -9.74 11.95
C ALA A 62 -14.67 -9.45 12.65
N GLN A 63 -14.70 -8.98 13.89
CA GLN A 63 -13.51 -8.69 14.69
C GLN A 63 -12.66 -9.94 14.93
N LYS A 64 -13.30 -11.09 15.22
CA LYS A 64 -12.60 -12.37 15.41
C LYS A 64 -11.81 -12.76 14.15
N VAL A 65 -12.41 -12.64 12.96
CA VAL A 65 -11.76 -13.01 11.69
C VAL A 65 -10.69 -11.99 11.29
N LEU A 66 -10.91 -10.67 11.45
CA LEU A 66 -9.92 -9.65 11.17
C LEU A 66 -8.69 -9.77 12.08
N ASN A 67 -8.89 -10.06 13.38
CA ASN A 67 -7.81 -10.34 14.31
C ASN A 67 -7.08 -11.65 13.95
N GLY A 68 -7.81 -12.70 13.58
CA GLY A 68 -7.25 -13.95 13.08
C GLY A 68 -6.40 -13.77 11.84
N THR A 69 -6.81 -12.90 10.93
CA THR A 69 -6.03 -12.55 9.73
C THR A 69 -4.68 -11.95 10.09
N ARG A 70 -4.65 -11.02 11.05
CA ARG A 70 -3.40 -10.36 11.48
C ARG A 70 -2.48 -11.30 12.26
N SER A 71 -3.05 -12.20 13.05
CA SER A 71 -2.31 -13.17 13.85
C SER A 71 -1.74 -14.31 13.01
N ALA A 72 -2.31 -14.60 11.83
CA ALA A 72 -1.83 -15.62 10.92
C ALA A 72 -0.60 -15.12 10.14
N PRO A 73 0.61 -15.69 10.33
CA PRO A 73 1.84 -15.18 9.70
C PRO A 73 1.75 -15.06 8.18
N ALA A 74 1.07 -16.01 7.51
CA ALA A 74 0.89 -16.03 6.07
C ALA A 74 -0.08 -14.95 5.56
N ASN A 75 -1.01 -14.48 6.41
CA ASN A 75 -2.13 -13.60 6.04
C ASN A 75 -2.10 -12.21 6.70
N ARG A 76 -1.14 -11.94 7.61
CA ARG A 76 -1.04 -10.65 8.33
C ARG A 76 -0.96 -9.41 7.43
N ARG A 77 -0.66 -9.60 6.15
CA ARG A 77 -0.54 -8.56 5.13
C ARG A 77 -1.63 -8.64 4.06
N ALA A 78 -2.60 -9.54 4.23
CA ALA A 78 -3.74 -9.60 3.34
C ALA A 78 -4.52 -8.28 3.41
N ILE A 79 -5.01 -7.85 2.24
CA ILE A 79 -5.86 -6.66 2.17
C ILE A 79 -7.20 -7.00 2.79
N THR A 80 -7.56 -6.31 3.86
CA THR A 80 -8.82 -6.54 4.57
C THR A 80 -9.90 -5.59 4.08
N VAL A 81 -11.04 -6.14 3.65
CA VAL A 81 -12.20 -5.43 3.12
C VAL A 81 -13.38 -5.69 4.06
N ALA A 82 -13.96 -4.63 4.61
CA ALA A 82 -15.18 -4.72 5.41
C ALA A 82 -16.40 -4.43 4.51
N VAL A 83 -17.43 -5.27 4.61
CA VAL A 83 -18.74 -5.04 4.00
C VAL A 83 -19.69 -4.56 5.07
N LEU A 84 -20.23 -3.35 4.93
CA LEU A 84 -21.07 -2.67 5.91
C LEU A 84 -22.50 -2.51 5.39
N GLU A 85 -23.47 -2.47 6.29
CA GLU A 85 -24.84 -2.08 5.94
C GLU A 85 -24.89 -0.58 5.62
N ALA A 86 -25.71 -0.21 4.62
CA ALA A 86 -26.05 1.20 4.43
C ALA A 86 -26.93 1.64 5.60
N ALA A 87 -26.46 2.62 6.34
CA ALA A 87 -27.13 3.20 7.48
C ALA A 87 -27.42 4.68 7.25
N THR A 88 -28.05 5.35 8.20
CA THR A 88 -28.13 6.82 8.20
C THR A 88 -26.75 7.44 8.16
N ALA A 89 -26.63 8.70 7.77
CA ALA A 89 -25.34 9.35 7.63
C ALA A 89 -24.49 9.28 8.92
N ALA A 90 -25.11 9.48 10.10
CA ALA A 90 -24.42 9.41 11.40
C ALA A 90 -23.95 7.98 11.73
N ASP A 91 -24.79 6.97 11.47
CA ASP A 91 -24.44 5.58 11.71
C ASP A 91 -23.35 5.08 10.77
N SER A 92 -23.35 5.55 9.51
CA SER A 92 -22.33 5.19 8.52
C SER A 92 -20.93 5.65 8.96
N GLN A 93 -20.80 6.84 9.56
CA GLN A 93 -19.55 7.35 10.10
C GLN A 93 -19.02 6.47 11.23
N GLN A 94 -19.90 6.11 12.18
CA GLN A 94 -19.51 5.26 13.29
C GLN A 94 -19.11 3.86 12.82
N GLN A 95 -19.82 3.30 11.83
CA GLN A 95 -19.48 2.02 11.23
C GLN A 95 -18.12 2.07 10.50
N LEU A 96 -17.83 3.15 9.76
CA LEU A 96 -16.53 3.37 9.11
C LEU A 96 -15.39 3.41 10.12
N LYS A 97 -15.50 4.28 11.16
CA LYS A 97 -14.52 4.34 12.26
C LYS A 97 -14.26 2.97 12.85
N ARG A 98 -15.32 2.23 13.14
CA ARG A 98 -15.24 0.91 13.72
C ARG A 98 -14.57 -0.09 12.78
N ALA A 99 -14.91 -0.10 11.50
CA ALA A 99 -14.28 -0.97 10.50
C ALA A 99 -12.77 -0.71 10.39
N PHE A 100 -12.35 0.56 10.30
CA PHE A 100 -10.94 0.91 10.25
C PHE A 100 -10.20 0.62 11.56
N SER A 101 -10.82 0.83 12.72
CA SER A 101 -10.22 0.47 14.02
C SER A 101 -10.06 -1.05 14.19
N MET A 102 -10.96 -1.84 13.63
CA MET A 102 -10.82 -3.30 13.54
C MET A 102 -9.75 -3.73 12.53
N GLY A 103 -9.28 -2.80 11.69
CA GLY A 103 -8.20 -2.98 10.73
C GLY A 103 -8.63 -3.32 9.33
N ALA A 104 -9.80 -2.94 8.93
CA ALA A 104 -10.15 -2.91 7.53
C ALA A 104 -9.24 -1.87 6.80
N HIS A 105 -8.80 -2.23 5.61
CA HIS A 105 -8.10 -1.32 4.72
C HIS A 105 -9.06 -0.65 3.74
N PHE A 106 -10.19 -1.30 3.48
CA PHE A 106 -11.18 -0.87 2.51
C PHE A 106 -12.59 -1.21 3.00
N VAL A 107 -13.58 -0.41 2.58
CA VAL A 107 -14.98 -0.60 2.97
C VAL A 107 -15.89 -0.61 1.74
N LEU A 108 -16.83 -1.53 1.73
CA LEU A 108 -17.93 -1.58 0.76
C LEU A 108 -19.25 -1.43 1.52
N PHE A 109 -20.17 -0.65 0.97
CA PHE A 109 -21.52 -0.49 1.54
C PHE A 109 -22.55 -1.30 0.77
N LYS A 110 -23.43 -1.99 1.49
CA LYS A 110 -24.62 -2.61 0.91
C LYS A 110 -25.66 -1.51 0.57
N PRO A 111 -26.46 -1.64 -0.48
CA PRO A 111 -26.46 -2.72 -1.45
C PRO A 111 -25.24 -2.67 -2.37
N ILE A 112 -24.59 -3.82 -2.56
CA ILE A 112 -23.39 -3.91 -3.40
C ILE A 112 -23.79 -3.88 -4.86
N SER A 113 -23.35 -2.83 -5.57
CA SER A 113 -23.53 -2.70 -7.03
C SER A 113 -22.34 -3.30 -7.77
N LEU A 114 -22.60 -4.00 -8.88
CA LEU A 114 -21.56 -4.64 -9.69
C LEU A 114 -20.52 -3.62 -10.21
N GLU A 115 -20.97 -2.49 -10.72
CA GLU A 115 -20.09 -1.46 -11.31
C GLU A 115 -19.18 -0.81 -10.27
N ARG A 116 -19.79 -0.32 -9.16
CA ARG A 116 -19.02 0.31 -8.08
C ARG A 116 -18.01 -0.65 -7.46
N THR A 117 -18.43 -1.90 -7.24
CA THR A 117 -17.54 -2.94 -6.70
C THR A 117 -16.39 -3.25 -7.64
N ARG A 118 -16.67 -3.33 -8.96
CA ARG A 118 -15.62 -3.54 -9.98
C ARG A 118 -14.60 -2.39 -9.97
N ALA A 119 -15.07 -1.13 -9.95
CA ALA A 119 -14.18 0.03 -9.88
C ALA A 119 -13.27 -0.03 -8.63
N SER A 120 -13.86 -0.27 -7.46
CA SER A 120 -13.15 -0.38 -6.20
C SER A 120 -12.12 -1.52 -6.19
N PHE A 121 -12.49 -2.69 -6.70
CA PHE A 121 -11.59 -3.85 -6.69
C PHE A 121 -10.45 -3.78 -7.71
N ARG A 122 -10.48 -2.88 -8.70
CA ARG A 122 -9.32 -2.64 -9.59
C ARG A 122 -8.09 -2.19 -8.79
N ALA A 123 -8.27 -1.20 -7.92
CA ALA A 123 -7.20 -0.71 -7.05
C ALA A 123 -6.74 -1.79 -6.04
N VAL A 124 -7.69 -2.52 -5.46
CA VAL A 124 -7.41 -3.64 -4.54
C VAL A 124 -6.61 -4.74 -5.25
N ARG A 125 -7.00 -5.12 -6.49
CA ARG A 125 -6.29 -6.13 -7.29
C ARG A 125 -4.84 -5.71 -7.60
N ALA A 126 -4.64 -4.47 -8.03
CA ALA A 126 -3.29 -3.94 -8.28
C ALA A 126 -2.41 -4.06 -7.03
N LEU A 127 -2.97 -3.73 -5.87
CA LEU A 127 -2.28 -3.85 -4.59
C LEU A 127 -2.05 -5.31 -4.18
N MET A 128 -3.02 -6.23 -4.41
CA MET A 128 -2.84 -7.68 -4.19
C MET A 128 -1.68 -8.23 -5.01
N LYS A 129 -1.60 -7.89 -6.29
CA LYS A 129 -0.48 -8.27 -7.17
C LYS A 129 0.83 -7.73 -6.63
N ARG A 130 0.86 -6.46 -6.23
CA ARG A 130 2.07 -5.82 -5.72
C ARG A 130 2.55 -6.44 -4.40
N GLU A 131 1.65 -6.68 -3.44
CA GLU A 131 1.98 -7.36 -2.18
C GLU A 131 2.44 -8.80 -2.40
N ARG A 132 1.84 -9.51 -3.35
CA ARG A 132 2.27 -10.86 -3.72
C ARG A 132 3.71 -10.86 -4.25
N ARG A 133 4.05 -9.97 -5.19
CA ARG A 133 5.41 -9.85 -5.75
C ARG A 133 6.44 -9.45 -4.70
N ARG A 134 6.10 -8.49 -3.85
CA ARG A 134 6.97 -8.05 -2.76
C ARG A 134 7.41 -9.19 -1.84
N HIS A 135 6.60 -10.23 -1.74
CA HIS A 135 6.87 -11.41 -0.92
C HIS A 135 7.26 -12.65 -1.74
N ALA A 136 7.31 -12.51 -3.06
CA ALA A 136 7.80 -13.58 -3.90
C ALA A 136 9.26 -13.89 -3.56
N ARG A 137 9.57 -15.16 -3.56
CA ARG A 137 10.92 -15.69 -3.45
C ARG A 137 11.23 -16.45 -4.72
N ILE A 138 12.21 -15.96 -5.46
CA ILE A 138 12.68 -16.59 -6.68
C ILE A 138 13.76 -17.60 -6.32
N PRO A 139 13.56 -18.89 -6.52
CA PRO A 139 14.59 -19.89 -6.35
C PRO A 139 15.74 -19.59 -7.32
N ILE A 140 16.90 -19.24 -6.78
CA ILE A 140 18.08 -18.93 -7.58
C ILE A 140 19.36 -19.16 -6.79
N GLU A 141 20.34 -19.77 -7.43
CA GLU A 141 21.68 -19.97 -6.88
C GLU A 141 22.62 -18.93 -7.48
N LEU A 142 22.98 -17.91 -6.68
CA LEU A 142 23.89 -16.84 -7.04
C LEU A 142 25.01 -16.75 -6.01
N PRO A 143 26.27 -16.49 -6.42
CA PRO A 143 27.35 -16.17 -5.50
C PRO A 143 27.10 -14.79 -4.89
N VAL A 144 27.19 -14.74 -3.58
CA VAL A 144 27.05 -13.51 -2.77
C VAL A 144 28.27 -13.38 -1.88
N GLU A 145 28.79 -12.18 -1.75
CA GLU A 145 29.88 -11.84 -0.86
C GLU A 145 29.35 -11.05 0.33
N PHE A 146 29.63 -11.57 1.55
CA PHE A 146 29.43 -10.86 2.79
C PHE A 146 30.76 -10.27 3.24
N GLN A 147 30.79 -8.96 3.45
CA GLN A 147 31.98 -8.25 3.93
C GLN A 147 31.74 -7.79 5.36
N PHE A 148 32.67 -8.17 6.23
CA PHE A 148 32.65 -7.84 7.64
C PHE A 148 33.69 -6.76 7.96
N ASP A 149 33.59 -6.12 9.10
CA ASP A 149 34.58 -5.20 9.59
C ASP A 149 35.94 -5.93 9.73
N GLY A 150 37.04 -5.32 9.26
CA GLY A 150 38.41 -5.87 9.37
C GLY A 150 38.87 -6.76 8.23
N LEU A 151 38.44 -6.52 6.98
CA LEU A 151 38.91 -7.20 5.75
C LEU A 151 38.51 -8.70 5.63
N GLN A 152 37.66 -9.22 6.48
CA GLN A 152 37.15 -10.58 6.33
C GLN A 152 35.96 -10.59 5.37
N SER A 153 35.96 -11.51 4.42
CA SER A 153 34.81 -11.75 3.53
C SER A 153 34.42 -13.23 3.55
N LEU A 154 33.13 -13.48 3.39
CA LEU A 154 32.56 -14.82 3.26
C LEU A 154 31.78 -14.92 1.97
N ARG A 155 32.12 -15.89 1.13
CA ARG A 155 31.34 -16.18 -0.08
C ARG A 155 30.34 -17.31 0.20
N VAL A 156 29.08 -17.06 -0.12
CA VAL A 156 27.97 -17.99 0.04
C VAL A 156 27.12 -18.01 -1.24
N ASN A 157 26.31 -19.06 -1.40
CA ASN A 157 25.36 -19.10 -2.50
C ASN A 157 23.93 -18.89 -1.97
N THR A 158 23.13 -18.18 -2.73
CA THR A 158 21.70 -18.03 -2.44
C THR A 158 20.96 -19.35 -2.69
N VAL A 159 19.83 -19.52 -2.04
CA VAL A 159 18.82 -20.56 -2.31
C VAL A 159 17.59 -19.93 -2.95
N ASP A 160 17.25 -18.75 -2.46
CA ASP A 160 16.20 -17.92 -3.03
C ASP A 160 16.50 -16.43 -2.80
N MET A 161 15.83 -15.58 -3.56
CA MET A 161 15.93 -14.12 -3.47
C MET A 161 14.57 -13.48 -3.60
N GLY A 162 14.33 -12.45 -2.80
CA GLY A 162 13.16 -11.58 -2.83
C GLY A 162 13.55 -10.11 -2.71
N GLU A 163 12.58 -9.20 -2.83
CA GLU A 163 12.83 -7.73 -2.78
C GLU A 163 13.46 -7.24 -1.48
N ASN A 164 13.18 -7.94 -0.36
CA ASN A 164 13.59 -7.49 0.97
C ASN A 164 14.69 -8.35 1.60
N GLY A 165 15.23 -9.34 0.86
CA GLY A 165 16.25 -10.24 1.40
C GLY A 165 16.41 -11.51 0.61
N MET A 166 17.31 -12.38 1.09
CA MET A 166 17.64 -13.66 0.48
C MET A 166 17.77 -14.77 1.52
N ALA A 167 17.64 -16.01 1.11
CA ALA A 167 18.10 -17.16 1.86
C ALA A 167 19.42 -17.66 1.24
N VAL A 168 20.38 -17.96 2.09
CA VAL A 168 21.73 -18.47 1.68
C VAL A 168 22.05 -19.77 2.39
N LYS A 169 22.88 -20.61 1.73
CA LYS A 169 23.50 -21.75 2.38
C LYS A 169 24.76 -21.29 3.08
N SER A 170 24.84 -21.49 4.39
CA SER A 170 26.06 -21.21 5.17
C SER A 170 26.35 -22.34 6.15
N ARG A 171 27.63 -22.64 6.29
CA ARG A 171 28.15 -23.51 7.36
C ARG A 171 28.47 -22.73 8.62
N GLU A 172 28.69 -21.44 8.49
CA GLU A 172 28.95 -20.55 9.62
C GLU A 172 27.62 -20.13 10.26
N ARG A 173 27.52 -20.36 11.58
CA ARG A 173 26.29 -20.09 12.36
C ARG A 173 26.32 -18.77 13.13
N LYS A 174 27.48 -18.13 13.22
CA LYS A 174 27.62 -16.86 13.94
C LYS A 174 28.14 -15.80 12.99
N LEU A 175 27.22 -15.10 12.36
CA LEU A 175 27.52 -13.88 11.63
C LEU A 175 27.36 -12.65 12.55
N PRO A 176 28.08 -11.56 12.29
CA PRO A 176 27.81 -10.27 12.93
C PRO A 176 26.36 -9.86 12.76
N SER A 177 25.85 -9.01 13.65
CA SER A 177 24.46 -8.51 13.58
C SER A 177 24.18 -7.71 12.31
N SER A 178 25.22 -7.11 11.71
CA SER A 178 25.13 -6.34 10.47
C SER A 178 26.42 -6.48 9.68
N PHE A 179 26.32 -6.54 8.35
CA PHE A 179 27.43 -6.68 7.42
C PHE A 179 27.06 -6.15 6.05
N GLN A 180 28.06 -5.90 5.18
CA GLN A 180 27.80 -5.53 3.79
C GLN A 180 27.54 -6.78 2.94
N VAL A 181 26.56 -6.70 2.07
CA VAL A 181 26.16 -7.75 1.13
C VAL A 181 26.36 -7.25 -0.27
N ARG A 182 27.08 -8.01 -1.10
CA ARG A 182 27.35 -7.69 -2.50
C ARG A 182 27.02 -8.87 -3.39
N PHE A 183 26.27 -8.64 -4.44
CA PHE A 183 25.90 -9.65 -5.44
C PHE A 183 25.57 -9.02 -6.78
N THR A 184 25.60 -9.83 -7.85
CA THR A 184 25.25 -9.39 -9.21
C THR A 184 24.10 -10.24 -9.73
N LEU A 185 23.06 -9.59 -10.26
CA LEU A 185 21.91 -10.28 -10.86
C LEU A 185 22.25 -10.80 -12.26
N PRO A 186 21.68 -11.94 -12.69
CA PRO A 186 21.83 -12.42 -14.03
C PRO A 186 21.38 -11.40 -15.08
N GLY A 187 22.25 -11.14 -16.05
CA GLY A 187 21.98 -10.16 -17.10
C GLY A 187 22.18 -8.69 -16.72
N SER A 188 22.68 -8.42 -15.51
CA SER A 188 23.08 -7.07 -15.10
C SER A 188 24.61 -6.94 -15.08
N PRO A 189 25.18 -5.84 -15.61
CA PRO A 189 26.60 -5.56 -15.47
C PRO A 189 26.99 -4.96 -14.12
N PHE A 190 25.99 -4.54 -13.31
CA PHE A 190 26.23 -3.81 -12.06
C PHE A 190 25.99 -4.70 -10.85
N ALA A 191 26.86 -4.58 -9.85
CA ALA A 191 26.68 -5.21 -8.56
C ALA A 191 25.68 -4.41 -7.72
N ILE A 192 24.85 -5.14 -6.97
CA ILE A 192 23.96 -4.59 -5.94
C ILE A 192 24.69 -4.68 -4.60
N GLU A 193 24.70 -3.58 -3.87
CA GLU A 193 25.24 -3.48 -2.54
C GLU A 193 24.15 -3.06 -1.54
N SER A 194 24.16 -3.68 -0.38
CA SER A 194 23.22 -3.39 0.71
C SER A 194 23.82 -3.79 2.03
N ARG A 195 23.43 -3.10 3.11
CA ARG A 195 23.64 -3.66 4.46
C ARG A 195 22.70 -4.85 4.65
N GLY A 196 23.22 -5.94 5.20
CA GLY A 196 22.47 -7.15 5.53
C GLY A 196 22.42 -7.39 7.03
N GLU A 197 21.32 -7.96 7.48
CA GLU A 197 21.12 -8.44 8.85
C GLU A 197 20.55 -9.85 8.83
N VAL A 198 20.97 -10.70 9.75
CA VAL A 198 20.39 -12.04 9.90
C VAL A 198 18.97 -11.92 10.45
N ALA A 199 18.00 -12.33 9.65
CA ALA A 199 16.58 -12.30 10.00
C ALA A 199 16.12 -13.59 10.68
N TRP A 200 16.67 -14.73 10.27
CA TRP A 200 16.40 -16.04 10.85
C TRP A 200 17.50 -17.04 10.50
N GLU A 201 17.61 -18.08 11.33
CA GLU A 201 18.53 -19.20 11.14
C GLU A 201 17.75 -20.51 11.19
N GLY A 202 18.06 -21.44 10.30
CA GLY A 202 17.40 -22.75 10.23
C GLY A 202 18.25 -23.82 9.55
N GLY A 203 18.82 -24.74 10.31
CA GLY A 203 19.68 -25.81 9.78
C GLY A 203 20.97 -25.27 9.16
N GLN A 204 21.14 -25.42 7.85
CA GLN A 204 22.27 -24.85 7.08
C GLN A 204 21.85 -23.61 6.28
N LEU A 205 20.69 -23.05 6.56
CA LEU A 205 20.15 -21.88 5.87
C LEU A 205 20.15 -20.68 6.79
N LEU A 206 20.49 -19.52 6.24
CA LEU A 206 20.38 -18.22 6.86
C LEU A 206 19.47 -17.33 6.01
N GLY A 207 18.48 -16.70 6.65
CA GLY A 207 17.69 -15.65 6.02
C GLY A 207 18.33 -14.29 6.29
N ILE A 208 18.69 -13.59 5.23
CA ILE A 208 19.30 -12.26 5.27
C ILE A 208 18.29 -11.22 4.84
N ARG A 209 18.06 -10.20 5.64
CA ARG A 209 17.25 -9.02 5.34
C ARG A 209 18.14 -7.91 4.79
N PHE A 210 17.71 -7.28 3.71
CA PHE A 210 18.37 -6.08 3.16
C PHE A 210 17.97 -4.84 3.96
N CYS A 211 18.96 -4.05 4.34
CA CYS A 211 18.84 -2.75 4.99
C CYS A 211 19.59 -1.72 4.14
N ASP A 212 19.12 -0.46 4.14
CA ASP A 212 19.84 0.68 3.51
C ASP A 212 20.31 0.46 2.05
N MET A 213 19.55 -0.31 1.27
CA MET A 213 19.81 -0.45 -0.16
C MET A 213 19.48 0.86 -0.88
N VAL A 214 20.41 1.37 -1.70
CA VAL A 214 20.16 2.56 -2.52
C VAL A 214 19.00 2.33 -3.51
N GLN A 215 18.29 3.41 -3.85
CA GLN A 215 17.05 3.30 -4.63
C GLN A 215 17.25 2.64 -6.00
N GLU A 216 18.32 2.99 -6.71
CA GLU A 216 18.65 2.39 -8.01
C GLU A 216 18.82 0.87 -7.94
N SER A 217 19.58 0.38 -6.96
CA SER A 217 19.77 -1.05 -6.71
C SER A 217 18.45 -1.75 -6.33
N ARG A 218 17.61 -1.06 -5.55
CA ARG A 218 16.29 -1.56 -5.18
C ARG A 218 15.37 -1.68 -6.39
N ASP A 219 15.37 -0.70 -7.29
CA ASP A 219 14.55 -0.70 -8.50
C ASP A 219 15.06 -1.75 -9.50
N GLN A 220 16.37 -1.93 -9.61
CA GLN A 220 16.98 -2.98 -10.40
C GLN A 220 16.57 -4.38 -9.90
N LEU A 221 16.61 -4.63 -8.58
CA LEU A 221 16.18 -5.89 -7.97
C LEU A 221 14.69 -6.14 -8.18
N LYS A 222 13.84 -5.12 -7.95
CA LYS A 222 12.39 -5.19 -8.21
C LYS A 222 12.09 -5.53 -9.66
N HIS A 223 12.77 -4.87 -10.60
CA HIS A 223 12.59 -5.11 -12.02
C HIS A 223 13.01 -6.53 -12.41
N TRP A 224 14.14 -7.00 -11.90
CA TRP A 224 14.60 -8.37 -12.15
C TRP A 224 13.62 -9.41 -11.61
N ILE A 225 13.16 -9.28 -10.35
CA ILE A 225 12.15 -10.17 -9.75
C ILE A 225 10.87 -10.17 -10.59
N SER A 226 10.38 -9.00 -11.00
CA SER A 226 9.17 -8.89 -11.83
C SER A 226 9.30 -9.62 -13.16
N ARG A 227 10.49 -9.69 -13.75
CA ARG A 227 10.76 -10.45 -14.99
C ARG A 227 10.81 -11.96 -14.77
N GLN A 228 11.16 -12.42 -13.56
CA GLN A 228 11.16 -13.85 -13.23
C GLN A 228 9.75 -14.38 -12.91
N LEU A 229 8.85 -13.50 -12.50
CA LEU A 229 7.45 -13.81 -12.25
C LEU A 229 6.69 -13.76 -13.58
N LEU A 230 6.50 -14.91 -14.22
CA LEU A 230 5.89 -15.04 -15.55
C LEU A 230 4.37 -14.79 -15.53
N GLY A 231 3.84 -14.18 -16.59
CA GLY A 231 2.42 -14.20 -16.97
C GLY A 231 1.54 -13.17 -16.25
N SER A 232 0.50 -13.64 -15.56
CA SER A 232 -0.57 -12.84 -14.95
C SER A 232 -0.13 -11.83 -13.88
N ASP A 233 1.13 -11.87 -13.44
CA ASP A 233 1.70 -11.00 -12.42
C ASP A 233 2.39 -9.74 -13.00
N ALA A 234 2.23 -9.44 -14.30
CA ALA A 234 2.63 -8.15 -14.85
C ALA A 234 1.95 -7.00 -14.08
N ASP A 235 2.66 -5.87 -13.92
CA ASP A 235 2.09 -4.68 -13.29
C ASP A 235 0.81 -4.25 -14.01
N ASP A 236 -0.24 -4.00 -13.24
CA ASP A 236 -1.36 -3.27 -13.78
C ASP A 236 -0.88 -1.85 -14.16
N PRO A 237 -1.42 -1.25 -15.22
CA PRO A 237 -1.01 0.09 -15.63
C PRO A 237 -1.22 1.08 -14.47
N PRO A 238 -0.42 2.17 -14.41
CA PRO A 238 -0.62 3.20 -13.42
C PRO A 238 -2.07 3.66 -13.39
N VAL A 239 -2.58 3.97 -12.21
CA VAL A 239 -3.92 4.56 -12.09
C VAL A 239 -3.81 6.05 -12.42
N ASN A 240 -4.53 6.49 -13.44
CA ASN A 240 -4.66 7.89 -13.77
C ASN A 240 -5.57 8.56 -12.73
N CYS A 241 -5.05 9.57 -12.06
CA CYS A 241 -5.75 10.36 -11.08
C CYS A 241 -5.69 11.84 -11.47
N LYS A 242 -6.73 12.60 -11.12
CA LYS A 242 -6.71 14.04 -11.26
C LYS A 242 -6.26 14.65 -9.93
N LEU A 243 -5.19 15.44 -9.97
CA LEU A 243 -4.76 16.24 -8.82
C LEU A 243 -5.76 17.38 -8.61
N THR A 244 -6.40 17.45 -7.45
CA THR A 244 -7.36 18.50 -7.13
C THR A 244 -6.85 19.46 -6.08
N ASP A 245 -6.06 18.99 -5.14
CA ASP A 245 -5.47 19.79 -4.07
C ASP A 245 -4.05 19.31 -3.80
N LEU A 246 -3.17 20.28 -3.54
CA LEU A 246 -1.75 20.05 -3.29
C LEU A 246 -1.24 21.01 -2.23
N SER A 247 -0.50 20.46 -1.29
CA SER A 247 0.25 21.20 -0.28
C SER A 247 1.69 20.64 -0.20
N PRO A 248 2.62 21.29 0.50
CA PRO A 248 3.99 20.77 0.64
C PRO A 248 4.09 19.37 1.24
N SER A 249 3.08 18.94 1.98
CA SER A 249 3.09 17.66 2.72
C SER A 249 2.02 16.66 2.29
N ALA A 250 1.06 17.06 1.44
CA ALA A 250 -0.06 16.19 1.06
C ALA A 250 -0.70 16.59 -0.28
N CYS A 251 -1.49 15.67 -0.83
CA CYS A 251 -2.35 15.97 -1.98
C CYS A 251 -3.70 15.23 -1.87
N TYR A 252 -4.71 15.76 -2.55
CA TYR A 252 -5.96 15.04 -2.78
C TYR A 252 -6.10 14.67 -4.25
N LEU A 253 -6.37 13.38 -4.49
CA LEU A 253 -6.43 12.78 -5.82
C LEU A 253 -7.85 12.31 -6.12
N GLN A 254 -8.45 12.87 -7.15
CA GLN A 254 -9.75 12.43 -7.65
C GLN A 254 -9.56 11.20 -8.54
N THR A 255 -10.27 10.12 -8.24
CA THR A 255 -10.30 8.88 -9.01
C THR A 255 -11.54 8.04 -8.67
N GLU A 256 -12.04 7.30 -9.64
CA GLU A 256 -13.14 6.34 -9.40
C GLU A 256 -12.69 5.10 -8.63
N SER A 257 -11.39 4.81 -8.67
CA SER A 257 -10.79 3.61 -8.05
C SER A 257 -9.69 4.01 -7.05
N PRO A 258 -10.05 4.64 -5.90
CA PRO A 258 -9.08 5.04 -4.90
C PRO A 258 -8.42 3.82 -4.26
N PHE A 259 -7.13 3.94 -3.95
CA PHE A 259 -6.42 2.90 -3.20
C PHE A 259 -6.89 2.85 -1.74
N PRO A 260 -6.85 1.67 -1.13
CA PRO A 260 -7.17 1.48 0.29
C PRO A 260 -6.37 2.40 1.20
N VAL A 261 -6.95 2.77 2.35
CA VAL A 261 -6.23 3.50 3.42
C VAL A 261 -4.98 2.71 3.82
N ARG A 262 -3.89 3.43 4.14
CA ARG A 262 -2.56 2.88 4.46
C ARG A 262 -1.80 2.28 3.28
N THR A 263 -2.30 2.41 2.04
CA THR A 263 -1.50 2.07 0.87
C THR A 263 -0.36 3.06 0.71
N ARG A 264 0.88 2.56 0.63
CA ARG A 264 2.04 3.34 0.16
C ARG A 264 1.99 3.46 -1.34
N LEU A 265 2.18 4.67 -1.83
CA LEU A 265 2.11 5.01 -3.24
C LEU A 265 3.41 5.64 -3.70
N ASN A 266 3.78 5.35 -4.94
CA ASN A 266 4.75 6.15 -5.69
C ASN A 266 3.97 7.07 -6.63
N LEU A 267 4.20 8.37 -6.51
CA LEU A 267 3.54 9.40 -7.31
C LEU A 267 4.57 10.06 -8.23
N MET A 268 4.22 10.20 -9.50
CA MET A 268 4.95 10.99 -10.48
C MET A 268 4.04 12.11 -10.96
N MET A 269 4.33 13.35 -10.56
CA MET A 269 3.62 14.55 -10.94
C MET A 269 4.41 15.28 -12.02
N LYS A 270 3.78 15.68 -13.13
CA LYS A 270 4.44 16.39 -14.22
C LYS A 270 3.60 17.58 -14.65
N VAL A 271 4.26 18.73 -14.90
CA VAL A 271 3.68 19.90 -15.51
C VAL A 271 4.73 20.56 -16.41
N GLY A 272 4.49 20.62 -17.72
CA GLY A 272 5.52 21.02 -18.67
C GLY A 272 6.77 20.16 -18.57
N GLU A 273 7.93 20.80 -18.38
CA GLU A 273 9.23 20.13 -18.22
C GLU A 273 9.51 19.72 -16.75
N LEU A 274 8.73 20.23 -15.80
CA LEU A 274 8.93 19.93 -14.38
C LEU A 274 8.29 18.61 -13.99
N ALA A 275 9.10 17.69 -13.46
CA ALA A 275 8.65 16.41 -12.92
C ALA A 275 9.07 16.24 -11.46
N VAL A 276 8.12 15.87 -10.62
CA VAL A 276 8.34 15.61 -9.19
C VAL A 276 7.91 14.18 -8.88
N GLN A 277 8.86 13.36 -8.42
CA GLN A 277 8.60 12.03 -7.90
C GLN A 277 8.56 12.07 -6.38
N THR A 278 7.51 11.55 -5.79
CA THR A 278 7.37 11.46 -4.33
C THR A 278 6.73 10.15 -3.91
N GLU A 279 6.93 9.81 -2.64
CA GLU A 279 6.25 8.67 -2.00
C GLU A 279 5.22 9.21 -1.02
N GLY A 280 4.08 8.53 -0.92
CA GLY A 280 3.02 8.91 -0.01
C GLY A 280 2.26 7.73 0.57
N ILE A 281 1.44 8.01 1.58
CA ILE A 281 0.53 7.04 2.22
C ILE A 281 -0.88 7.57 2.11
N VAL A 282 -1.80 6.72 1.66
CA VAL A 282 -3.24 7.04 1.66
C VAL A 282 -3.73 7.15 3.11
N ARG A 283 -4.21 8.34 3.48
CA ARG A 283 -4.74 8.65 4.82
C ARG A 283 -6.26 8.66 4.88
N VAL A 284 -6.90 9.16 3.83
CA VAL A 284 -8.35 9.13 3.68
C VAL A 284 -8.71 8.58 2.32
N MET A 285 -9.83 7.86 2.24
CA MET A 285 -10.33 7.26 1.02
C MET A 285 -11.84 7.45 0.95
N HIS A 286 -12.29 8.03 -0.15
CA HIS A 286 -13.69 8.24 -0.46
C HIS A 286 -14.06 7.39 -1.68
N PRO A 287 -14.86 6.33 -1.50
CA PRO A 287 -15.22 5.42 -2.59
C PRO A 287 -15.81 6.16 -3.79
N SER A 288 -15.32 5.83 -4.99
CA SER A 288 -15.73 6.44 -6.27
C SER A 288 -15.50 7.95 -6.40
N MET A 289 -14.77 8.58 -5.49
CA MET A 289 -14.48 10.03 -5.54
C MET A 289 -12.99 10.34 -5.50
N GLY A 290 -12.24 9.72 -4.58
CA GLY A 290 -10.83 10.00 -4.49
C GLY A 290 -10.17 9.58 -3.18
N MET A 291 -8.94 10.06 -2.99
CA MET A 291 -8.13 9.74 -1.83
C MET A 291 -7.20 10.88 -1.45
N GLY A 292 -6.99 11.06 -0.16
CA GLY A 292 -6.00 11.98 0.38
C GLY A 292 -4.70 11.24 0.70
N VAL A 293 -3.59 11.78 0.23
CA VAL A 293 -2.25 11.16 0.34
C VAL A 293 -1.32 12.11 1.10
N GLU A 294 -0.71 11.62 2.18
CA GLU A 294 0.37 12.28 2.90
C GLU A 294 1.71 11.88 2.29
N PHE A 295 2.59 12.83 2.02
CA PHE A 295 3.95 12.56 1.54
C PHE A 295 4.84 12.05 2.67
N THR A 296 5.54 10.93 2.45
CA THR A 296 6.37 10.28 3.47
C THR A 296 7.81 10.77 3.49
N LYS A 297 8.33 11.25 2.35
CA LYS A 297 9.66 11.84 2.26
C LYS A 297 9.58 13.34 2.50
N ASN A 298 9.72 13.75 3.75
CA ASN A 298 9.66 15.14 4.19
C ASN A 298 11.04 15.79 4.34
N THR A 299 12.01 15.47 3.46
CA THR A 299 13.29 16.18 3.44
C THR A 299 13.09 17.62 2.92
N THR A 300 13.92 18.55 3.39
CA THR A 300 13.87 19.95 2.93
C THR A 300 13.96 20.07 1.41
N ALA A 301 14.82 19.26 0.78
CA ALA A 301 14.96 19.21 -0.68
C ALA A 301 13.69 18.71 -1.39
N GLN A 302 12.99 17.73 -0.82
CA GLN A 302 11.76 17.22 -1.39
C GLN A 302 10.61 18.22 -1.25
N LYS A 303 10.50 18.88 -0.09
CA LYS A 303 9.51 19.96 0.12
C LYS A 303 9.73 21.10 -0.87
N ALA A 304 10.97 21.55 -1.05
CA ALA A 304 11.30 22.60 -2.01
C ALA A 304 10.86 22.23 -3.45
N LYS A 305 11.09 20.98 -3.90
CA LYS A 305 10.61 20.53 -5.21
C LYS A 305 9.09 20.54 -5.34
N VAL A 306 8.36 20.17 -4.29
CA VAL A 306 6.89 20.23 -4.28
C VAL A 306 6.41 21.68 -4.26
N GLU A 307 7.08 22.58 -3.51
CA GLU A 307 6.81 24.01 -3.51
C GLU A 307 7.05 24.64 -4.88
N ASP A 308 8.15 24.31 -5.56
CA ASP A 308 8.42 24.76 -6.93
C ASP A 308 7.32 24.27 -7.89
N PHE A 309 6.84 23.03 -7.71
CA PHE A 309 5.74 22.51 -8.51
C PHE A 309 4.42 23.25 -8.25
N ILE A 310 4.12 23.57 -7.00
CA ILE A 310 2.95 24.40 -6.62
C ILE A 310 3.06 25.79 -7.28
N GLN A 311 4.21 26.45 -7.20
CA GLN A 311 4.43 27.76 -7.81
C GLN A 311 4.24 27.72 -9.33
N MET A 312 4.71 26.65 -9.98
CA MET A 312 4.49 26.46 -11.42
C MET A 312 3.00 26.34 -11.77
N LEU A 313 2.22 25.60 -10.98
CA LEU A 313 0.77 25.47 -11.17
C LEU A 313 0.03 26.79 -10.97
N VAL A 314 0.42 27.56 -9.94
CA VAL A 314 -0.16 28.88 -9.64
C VAL A 314 0.17 29.89 -10.76
N SER A 315 1.41 29.87 -11.26
CA SER A 315 1.87 30.78 -12.31
C SER A 315 1.26 30.49 -13.69
N ASN A 316 0.86 29.24 -13.94
CA ASN A 316 0.27 28.79 -15.21
C ASN A 316 -1.20 28.41 -14.99
N ALA A 317 -2.06 29.41 -14.82
CA ALA A 317 -3.50 29.21 -14.66
C ALA A 317 -4.08 28.39 -15.82
N GLY A 318 -4.60 27.19 -15.53
CA GLY A 318 -5.13 26.26 -16.52
C GLY A 318 -4.20 25.10 -16.89
N ALA A 319 -2.97 25.05 -16.40
CA ALA A 319 -2.13 23.87 -16.55
C ALA A 319 -2.73 22.69 -15.77
N VAL A 320 -2.97 21.58 -16.46
CA VAL A 320 -3.44 20.33 -15.84
C VAL A 320 -2.21 19.44 -15.67
N PRO A 321 -1.81 19.12 -14.45
CA PRO A 321 -0.69 18.24 -14.22
C PRO A 321 -1.02 16.80 -14.61
N ASP A 322 -0.09 16.12 -15.27
CA ASP A 322 -0.11 14.68 -15.44
C ASP A 322 0.29 14.01 -14.13
N LEU A 323 -0.47 13.01 -13.72
CA LEU A 323 -0.23 12.29 -12.49
C LEU A 323 -0.35 10.79 -12.69
N GLU A 324 0.77 10.11 -12.52
CA GLU A 324 0.82 8.65 -12.46
C GLU A 324 0.94 8.17 -11.02
N VAL A 325 0.08 7.24 -10.63
CA VAL A 325 0.05 6.67 -9.28
C VAL A 325 0.22 5.16 -9.36
N LYS A 326 1.20 4.64 -8.62
CA LYS A 326 1.47 3.19 -8.52
C LYS A 326 1.48 2.75 -7.06
N PRO A 327 0.79 1.66 -6.71
CA PRO A 327 0.87 1.11 -5.35
C PRO A 327 2.24 0.45 -5.12
N ASP A 328 2.80 0.63 -3.92
CA ASP A 328 4.02 -0.06 -3.49
C ASP A 328 3.75 -1.12 -2.43
N ALA A 329 3.00 -0.80 -1.38
CA ALA A 329 2.75 -1.71 -0.27
C ALA A 329 1.56 -1.26 0.60
N ILE A 330 1.09 -2.14 1.50
CA ILE A 330 0.31 -1.72 2.66
C ILE A 330 1.24 -1.41 3.83
N ASP A 331 1.05 -0.26 4.46
CA ASP A 331 1.75 0.11 5.68
C ASP A 331 1.10 -0.57 6.89
N ASN A 332 1.78 -1.59 7.41
CA ASN A 332 1.37 -2.33 8.60
C ASN A 332 2.21 -1.95 9.84
N SER A 333 2.94 -0.85 9.80
CA SER A 333 3.71 -0.37 10.95
C SER A 333 2.76 0.06 12.10
N ALA A 334 3.24 -0.06 13.33
CA ALA A 334 2.52 0.45 14.50
C ALA A 334 2.31 1.97 14.40
N ASP A 335 3.26 2.68 13.80
CA ASP A 335 3.22 4.14 13.59
C ASP A 335 2.11 4.58 12.63
N ALA A 336 1.61 3.67 11.79
CA ALA A 336 0.46 3.96 10.93
C ALA A 336 -0.80 4.34 11.72
N TYR A 337 -0.89 3.94 12.98
CA TYR A 337 -1.97 4.33 13.89
C TYR A 337 -1.68 5.64 14.64
N SER A 338 -0.41 6.03 14.79
CA SER A 338 -0.01 7.24 15.51
C SER A 338 -0.36 8.52 14.76
N PHE A 339 -0.58 8.44 13.45
CA PHE A 339 -1.02 9.57 12.62
C PHE A 339 -2.22 10.32 13.22
N TRP A 340 -3.16 9.60 13.82
CA TRP A 340 -4.36 10.14 14.44
C TRP A 340 -4.14 10.75 15.82
N GLN A 341 -2.96 10.54 16.44
CA GLN A 341 -2.64 10.91 17.80
C GLN A 341 -1.65 12.09 17.91
N LEU A 342 -1.07 12.55 16.79
CA LEU A 342 -0.11 13.66 16.81
C LEU A 342 -0.80 15.00 17.13
N PRO A 343 -0.19 15.84 17.99
CA PRO A 343 -0.72 17.17 18.29
C PRO A 343 -0.74 18.08 17.07
N ASP A 344 -1.72 18.97 17.03
CA ASP A 344 -2.08 19.81 15.87
C ASP A 344 -1.11 20.99 15.61
N GLU A 345 -0.06 21.14 16.41
CA GLU A 345 0.87 22.27 16.32
C GLU A 345 1.76 22.16 15.06
N ARG A 346 1.49 23.02 14.09
CA ARG A 346 2.19 23.19 12.80
C ARG A 346 1.87 22.15 11.72
N VAL A 347 0.66 21.66 11.68
CA VAL A 347 0.24 20.71 10.65
C VAL A 347 -0.21 21.48 9.41
N ASP A 348 0.26 21.02 8.26
CA ASP A 348 -0.23 21.40 6.94
C ASP A 348 -1.77 21.38 6.90
N PRO A 349 -2.45 22.41 6.35
CA PRO A 349 -3.92 22.51 6.36
C PRO A 349 -4.61 21.29 5.74
N LEU A 350 -4.04 20.72 4.67
CA LEU A 350 -4.59 19.55 4.01
C LEU A 350 -4.46 18.30 4.89
N LEU A 351 -3.33 18.14 5.59
CA LEU A 351 -3.16 17.07 6.57
C LEU A 351 -4.07 17.22 7.78
N SER A 352 -4.29 18.45 8.27
CA SER A 352 -5.25 18.74 9.33
C SER A 352 -6.66 18.32 8.91
N LEU A 353 -7.06 18.60 7.66
CA LEU A 353 -8.33 18.15 7.11
C LEU A 353 -8.43 16.61 7.08
N PHE A 354 -7.38 15.92 6.65
CA PHE A 354 -7.37 14.46 6.63
C PHE A 354 -7.50 13.86 8.03
N ARG A 355 -6.95 14.50 9.06
CA ARG A 355 -7.04 14.04 10.45
C ARG A 355 -8.39 14.34 11.09
N SER A 356 -8.87 15.58 10.96
CA SER A 356 -10.06 16.04 11.65
C SER A 356 -11.36 15.60 11.00
N LYS A 357 -11.32 15.28 9.70
CA LYS A 357 -12.51 15.08 8.86
C LYS A 357 -12.53 13.73 8.13
N THR A 358 -11.82 12.74 8.65
CA THR A 358 -11.83 11.36 8.12
C THR A 358 -13.21 10.74 8.03
N ASP A 359 -14.12 11.24 8.81
CA ASP A 359 -15.44 10.67 9.01
C ASP A 359 -16.52 11.37 8.18
N LEU A 360 -16.19 12.43 7.46
CA LEU A 360 -17.16 13.13 6.62
C LEU A 360 -17.59 12.27 5.45
N ARG A 361 -18.86 12.44 5.06
CA ARG A 361 -19.31 11.90 3.78
C ARG A 361 -18.48 12.51 2.64
N PRO A 362 -18.30 11.79 1.54
CA PRO A 362 -17.51 12.28 0.40
C PRO A 362 -17.91 13.69 -0.04
N GLU A 363 -19.21 13.98 -0.10
CA GLU A 363 -19.72 15.29 -0.50
C GLU A 363 -19.40 16.39 0.52
N GLU A 364 -19.54 16.10 1.81
CA GLU A 364 -19.21 17.04 2.90
C GLU A 364 -17.72 17.31 2.96
N PHE A 365 -16.89 16.28 2.77
CA PHE A 365 -15.44 16.42 2.68
C PHE A 365 -15.04 17.33 1.53
N GLN A 366 -15.67 17.20 0.36
CA GLN A 366 -15.44 18.07 -0.79
C GLN A 366 -15.83 19.53 -0.51
N VAL A 367 -16.87 19.77 0.26
CA VAL A 367 -17.26 21.12 0.68
C VAL A 367 -16.18 21.73 1.58
N GLU A 368 -15.67 20.98 2.57
CA GLU A 368 -14.60 21.45 3.46
C GLU A 368 -13.29 21.69 2.69
N LEU A 369 -12.98 20.83 1.72
CA LEU A 369 -11.82 21.00 0.84
C LEU A 369 -11.91 22.30 0.02
N ARG A 370 -13.11 22.62 -0.52
CA ARG A 370 -13.35 23.89 -1.24
C ARG A 370 -13.24 25.10 -0.32
N LYS A 371 -13.73 25.03 0.91
CA LYS A 371 -13.61 26.13 1.89
C LYS A 371 -12.14 26.45 2.18
N GLN A 372 -11.29 25.46 2.32
CA GLN A 372 -9.85 25.68 2.50
C GLN A 372 -9.21 26.46 1.33
N ARG A 373 -9.62 26.16 0.08
CA ARG A 373 -9.15 26.92 -1.08
C ARG A 373 -9.55 28.41 -1.00
N GLY A 374 -10.78 28.69 -0.63
CA GLY A 374 -11.28 30.08 -0.50
C GLY A 374 -10.56 30.89 0.59
N VAL A 375 -10.20 30.28 1.70
CA VAL A 375 -9.43 30.93 2.77
C VAL A 375 -8.01 31.30 2.30
N HIS A 376 -7.40 30.48 1.44
CA HIS A 376 -6.08 30.79 0.87
C HIS A 376 -6.12 31.92 -0.18
N GLU A 377 -7.20 32.04 -0.95
CA GLU A 377 -7.38 33.16 -1.89
C GLU A 377 -7.56 34.49 -1.15
N GLU A 378 -8.33 34.54 -0.07
CA GLU A 378 -8.49 35.72 0.75
C GLU A 378 -7.19 36.13 1.50
N THR A 379 -6.41 35.14 1.99
CA THR A 379 -5.14 35.42 2.70
C THR A 379 -4.06 35.89 1.71
N ALA A 380 -4.02 35.37 0.52
CA ALA A 380 -3.11 35.83 -0.53
C ALA A 380 -3.47 37.24 -1.04
N ALA A 381 -4.76 37.57 -1.13
CA ALA A 381 -5.23 38.90 -1.50
C ALA A 381 -4.94 39.94 -0.39
N ALA A 382 -4.99 39.55 0.89
CA ALA A 382 -4.69 40.42 2.01
C ALA A 382 -3.19 40.68 2.22
N ALA A 383 -2.31 39.87 1.69
CA ALA A 383 -0.85 40.02 1.76
C ALA A 383 -0.27 40.93 0.65
N VAL A 384 -1.10 41.43 -0.26
CA VAL A 384 -0.72 42.31 -1.40
C VAL A 384 -1.22 43.74 -1.22
N VAL A 385 -1.77 44.10 -0.04
CA VAL A 385 -2.13 45.46 0.33
C VAL A 385 -1.09 46.03 1.39
#